data_cd302328bdc52abfef4d1957c17261d5
#
_entry.id   cd302328bdc52abfef4d1957c17261d5
#
_cell.length_a   1.000
_cell.length_b   1.000
_cell.length_c   1.000
_cell.angle_alpha   90.00
_cell.angle_beta   90.00
_cell.angle_gamma   90.00
#
_symmetry.space_group_name_H-M   'P 1'
#
loop_
_entity.id
_entity.type
_entity.pdbx_description
1 polymer ?
#
loop_
_entity_poly.entity_id
_entity_poly.type
_entity_poly.pdbx_seq_one_letter_code
_entity_poly.pdbx_strand_id
1 'polypeptide(L)'
;IVDNAGNQVGEIGSDKMDSYFWLKSLKSKKAGIELSSKRKGSSLVLRNFKGKEIVNVGIDGDNGGSFLINDRNGVSSLRMSSLSQGGGGMKFFNLRGKETVFIGTNKINGGQVKTYNGLGSETIFLGTDQNDAGLLSVNNNIGLSRAVVGVDQSGKGVINTLVK
;
A
#
# COMPACT_ATOMS: atom_id res chain seq x y z
N ILE A 1 25.21 13.01 17.61
CA ILE A 1 24.47 14.30 17.67
C ILE A 1 23.88 14.42 19.07
N VAL A 2 24.21 15.51 19.76
CA VAL A 2 23.72 15.79 21.11
C VAL A 2 22.95 17.11 21.16
N ASP A 3 22.02 17.24 22.10
CA ASP A 3 21.32 18.50 22.39
C ASP A 3 22.19 19.43 23.29
N ASN A 4 21.67 20.62 23.60
CA ASN A 4 22.35 21.59 24.45
C ASN A 4 22.57 21.12 25.90
N ALA A 5 21.87 20.06 26.34
CA ALA A 5 22.03 19.45 27.65
C ALA A 5 22.93 18.20 27.61
N GLY A 6 23.52 17.89 26.46
CA GLY A 6 24.42 16.73 26.28
C GLY A 6 23.71 15.40 26.04
N ASN A 7 22.36 15.38 25.86
CA ASN A 7 21.65 14.15 25.57
C ASN A 7 21.84 13.74 24.11
N GLN A 8 22.08 12.46 23.85
CA GLN A 8 22.15 11.95 22.48
C GLN A 8 20.78 11.99 21.83
N VAL A 9 20.65 12.74 20.74
CA VAL A 9 19.42 12.92 19.96
C VAL A 9 19.55 12.43 18.54
N GLY A 10 20.72 12.02 18.12
CA GLY A 10 20.95 11.42 16.81
C GLY A 10 22.30 10.72 16.72
N GLU A 11 22.40 9.91 15.69
CA GLU A 11 23.62 9.14 15.40
C GLU A 11 23.73 8.90 13.90
N ILE A 12 24.96 8.87 13.42
CA ILE A 12 25.33 8.34 12.11
C ILE A 12 26.30 7.20 12.40
N GLY A 13 26.03 6.04 11.89
CA GLY A 13 26.85 4.86 12.14
C GLY A 13 26.78 3.83 11.04
N SER A 14 27.67 2.88 11.16
CA SER A 14 27.65 1.66 10.38
C SER A 14 28.15 0.51 11.24
N ASP A 15 27.60 -0.68 11.03
CA ASP A 15 28.15 -1.93 11.50
C ASP A 15 28.65 -2.75 10.31
N LYS A 16 28.94 -4.04 10.51
CA LYS A 16 29.52 -4.91 9.47
C LYS A 16 28.68 -5.01 8.19
N MET A 17 27.39 -4.71 8.23
CA MET A 17 26.47 -4.93 7.12
C MET A 17 25.51 -3.77 6.86
N ASP A 18 25.29 -2.92 7.87
CA ASP A 18 24.24 -1.90 7.86
C ASP A 18 24.85 -0.52 8.08
N SER A 19 24.33 0.50 7.38
CA SER A 19 24.61 1.90 7.65
C SER A 19 23.34 2.61 8.03
N TYR A 20 23.40 3.52 8.99
CA TYR A 20 22.20 4.18 9.50
C TYR A 20 22.47 5.63 9.91
N PHE A 21 21.40 6.39 9.86
CA PHE A 21 21.27 7.71 10.47
C PHE A 21 19.92 7.78 11.17
N TRP A 22 19.90 8.22 12.43
CA TRP A 22 18.65 8.47 13.12
C TRP A 22 18.68 9.77 13.92
N LEU A 23 17.49 10.36 14.05
CA LEU A 23 17.20 11.49 14.95
C LEU A 23 15.99 11.15 15.81
N LYS A 24 16.04 11.51 17.09
CA LYS A 24 14.94 11.34 18.04
C LYS A 24 14.44 12.70 18.55
N SER A 25 13.15 12.79 18.85
CA SER A 25 12.59 13.95 19.49
C SER A 25 13.10 14.11 20.93
N LEU A 26 13.46 15.32 21.33
CA LEU A 26 13.84 15.66 22.70
C LEU A 26 12.73 15.34 23.73
N LYS A 27 11.46 15.58 23.36
CA LYS A 27 10.30 15.35 24.24
C LYS A 27 9.85 13.89 24.29
N SER A 28 10.11 13.14 23.23
CA SER A 28 9.75 11.73 23.15
C SER A 28 10.91 10.94 22.57
N LYS A 29 11.62 10.20 23.41
CA LYS A 29 12.72 9.32 22.96
C LYS A 29 12.29 8.26 21.95
N LYS A 30 10.98 8.15 21.65
CA LYS A 30 10.37 7.18 20.73
C LYS A 30 10.08 7.75 19.34
N ALA A 31 9.78 9.07 19.26
CA ALA A 31 9.54 9.72 17.98
C ALA A 31 10.86 9.99 17.26
N GLY A 32 10.89 9.85 15.95
CA GLY A 32 12.10 10.14 15.21
C GLY A 32 12.05 9.79 13.75
N ILE A 33 13.18 10.02 13.13
CA ILE A 33 13.49 9.71 11.74
C ILE A 33 14.64 8.71 11.75
N GLU A 34 14.54 7.67 10.95
CA GLU A 34 15.58 6.68 10.71
C GLU A 34 15.79 6.54 9.20
N LEU A 35 17.02 6.71 8.75
CA LEU A 35 17.49 6.31 7.43
C LEU A 35 18.41 5.12 7.63
N SER A 36 18.17 4.04 6.92
CA SER A 36 19.01 2.85 7.04
C SER A 36 19.26 2.21 5.67
N SER A 37 20.45 1.68 5.50
CA SER A 37 20.81 0.80 4.39
C SER A 37 21.24 -0.53 4.97
N LYS A 38 20.48 -1.58 4.71
CA LYS A 38 20.65 -2.94 5.26
C LYS A 38 20.83 -3.93 4.12
N ARG A 39 21.35 -5.12 4.45
CA ARG A 39 21.51 -6.20 3.45
C ARG A 39 20.26 -6.49 2.62
N LYS A 40 19.07 -6.29 3.18
CA LYS A 40 17.78 -6.52 2.51
C LYS A 40 17.17 -5.28 1.86
N GLY A 41 17.86 -4.14 1.88
CA GLY A 41 17.39 -2.91 1.26
C GLY A 41 17.52 -1.71 2.18
N SER A 42 17.24 -0.54 1.62
CA SER A 42 17.31 0.74 2.30
C SER A 42 15.92 1.26 2.63
N SER A 43 15.79 2.01 3.72
CA SER A 43 14.51 2.60 4.12
C SER A 43 14.66 3.94 4.84
N LEU A 44 13.62 4.76 4.71
CA LEU A 44 13.32 5.92 5.54
C LEU A 44 12.10 5.60 6.39
N VAL A 45 12.23 5.70 7.71
CA VAL A 45 11.16 5.44 8.67
C VAL A 45 10.90 6.67 9.53
N LEU A 46 9.63 7.09 9.60
CA LEU A 46 9.17 8.11 10.53
C LEU A 46 8.32 7.48 11.63
N ARG A 47 8.63 7.80 12.89
CA ARG A 47 7.92 7.29 14.07
C ARG A 47 7.25 8.42 14.84
N ASN A 48 6.03 8.18 15.32
CA ASN A 48 5.32 9.12 16.19
C ASN A 48 5.86 9.07 17.64
N PHE A 49 5.31 9.95 18.50
CA PHE A 49 5.70 10.04 19.91
C PHE A 49 5.43 8.76 20.74
N LYS A 50 4.61 7.82 20.23
CA LYS A 50 4.40 6.49 20.83
C LYS A 50 5.41 5.45 20.32
N GLY A 51 6.30 5.83 19.38
CA GLY A 51 7.26 4.94 18.74
C GLY A 51 6.66 4.09 17.62
N LYS A 52 5.41 4.35 17.22
CA LYS A 52 4.77 3.65 16.12
C LYS A 52 5.30 4.17 14.78
N GLU A 53 5.62 3.29 13.88
CA GLU A 53 5.96 3.62 12.51
C GLU A 53 4.73 4.19 11.80
N ILE A 54 4.87 5.40 11.27
CA ILE A 54 3.80 6.13 10.59
C ILE A 54 4.04 6.22 9.09
N VAL A 55 5.28 6.39 8.70
CA VAL A 55 5.70 6.38 7.30
C VAL A 55 6.90 5.47 7.16
N ASN A 56 6.89 4.66 6.12
CA ASN A 56 8.05 3.90 5.67
C ASN A 56 8.15 4.02 4.14
N VAL A 57 9.31 4.44 3.67
CA VAL A 57 9.67 4.45 2.25
C VAL A 57 10.91 3.61 2.09
N GLY A 58 10.88 2.61 1.24
CA GLY A 58 12.03 1.73 1.14
C GLY A 58 11.88 0.63 0.11
N ILE A 59 12.67 -0.41 0.32
CA ILE A 59 12.66 -1.64 -0.48
C ILE A 59 11.92 -2.70 0.33
N ASP A 60 10.95 -3.36 -0.27
CA ASP A 60 10.20 -4.46 0.35
C ASP A 60 10.93 -5.81 0.27
N GLY A 61 10.30 -6.85 0.82
CA GLY A 61 10.88 -8.19 0.87
C GLY A 61 11.15 -8.83 -0.49
N ASP A 62 10.54 -8.31 -1.56
CA ASP A 62 10.67 -8.80 -2.95
C ASP A 62 11.64 -7.93 -3.76
N ASN A 63 12.44 -7.07 -3.11
CA ASN A 63 13.34 -6.08 -3.71
C ASN A 63 12.64 -4.99 -4.55
N GLY A 64 11.36 -4.81 -4.34
CA GLY A 64 10.59 -3.74 -4.96
C GLY A 64 10.54 -2.48 -4.11
N GLY A 65 10.29 -1.33 -4.74
CA GLY A 65 10.03 -0.09 -4.02
C GLY A 65 8.71 -0.14 -3.27
N SER A 66 8.68 0.38 -2.04
CA SER A 66 7.47 0.45 -1.21
C SER A 66 7.31 1.79 -0.51
N PHE A 67 6.07 2.19 -0.32
CA PHE A 67 5.66 3.35 0.47
C PHE A 67 4.48 2.94 1.36
N LEU A 68 4.64 3.08 2.66
CA LEU A 68 3.65 2.71 3.67
C LEU A 68 3.29 3.93 4.50
N ILE A 69 1.98 4.16 4.67
CA ILE A 69 1.45 5.08 5.68
C ILE A 69 0.58 4.29 6.65
N ASN A 70 0.85 4.46 7.93
CA ASN A 70 0.06 3.88 9.01
C ASN A 70 -0.70 4.99 9.75
N ASP A 71 -1.76 4.62 10.43
CA ASP A 71 -2.45 5.48 11.38
C ASP A 71 -1.60 5.72 12.64
N ARG A 72 -2.11 6.55 13.56
CA ARG A 72 -1.45 6.87 14.84
C ARG A 72 -1.16 5.65 15.73
N ASN A 73 -1.80 4.52 15.48
CA ASN A 73 -1.65 3.28 16.24
C ASN A 73 -0.71 2.28 15.54
N GLY A 74 -0.23 2.61 14.33
CA GLY A 74 0.60 1.74 13.51
C GLY A 74 -0.17 0.75 12.65
N VAL A 75 -1.48 0.96 12.46
CA VAL A 75 -2.31 0.17 11.54
C VAL A 75 -2.18 0.75 10.14
N SER A 76 -1.94 -0.08 9.14
CA SER A 76 -1.78 0.36 7.76
C SER A 76 -3.04 1.07 7.26
N SER A 77 -2.87 2.27 6.71
CA SER A 77 -3.91 3.07 6.05
C SER A 77 -3.72 3.09 4.53
N LEU A 78 -2.47 3.15 4.08
CA LEU A 78 -2.09 3.14 2.66
C LEU A 78 -0.82 2.32 2.47
N ARG A 79 -0.78 1.52 1.41
CA ARG A 79 0.42 0.87 0.91
C ARG A 79 0.53 1.05 -0.59
N MET A 80 1.70 1.46 -1.06
CA MET A 80 2.08 1.43 -2.48
C MET A 80 3.30 0.55 -2.61
N SER A 81 3.34 -0.34 -3.59
CA SER A 81 4.49 -1.21 -3.82
C SER A 81 4.50 -1.72 -5.25
N SER A 82 5.67 -2.14 -5.71
CA SER A 82 5.76 -3.06 -6.83
C SER A 82 5.04 -4.38 -6.48
N LEU A 83 4.51 -5.04 -7.49
CA LEU A 83 3.84 -6.33 -7.34
C LEU A 83 4.81 -7.45 -7.75
N SER A 84 4.76 -8.58 -7.07
CA SER A 84 5.65 -9.74 -7.33
C SER A 84 5.55 -10.28 -8.76
N GLN A 85 4.45 -10.01 -9.46
CA GLN A 85 4.21 -10.39 -10.86
C GLN A 85 4.54 -9.29 -11.87
N GLY A 86 5.19 -8.20 -11.41
CA GLY A 86 5.44 -6.98 -12.18
C GLY A 86 4.33 -5.95 -12.03
N GLY A 87 4.63 -4.69 -12.43
CA GLY A 87 3.73 -3.56 -12.26
C GLY A 87 3.71 -3.00 -10.85
N GLY A 88 2.78 -2.10 -10.59
CA GLY A 88 2.62 -1.43 -9.30
C GLY A 88 1.19 -1.50 -8.78
N GLY A 89 1.05 -1.34 -7.47
CA GLY A 89 -0.26 -1.30 -6.84
C GLY A 89 -0.31 -0.37 -5.64
N MET A 90 -1.49 0.17 -5.41
CA MET A 90 -1.84 0.99 -4.26
C MET A 90 -3.05 0.38 -3.56
N LYS A 91 -2.96 0.23 -2.24
CA LYS A 91 -4.00 -0.35 -1.39
C LYS A 91 -4.38 0.61 -0.29
N PHE A 92 -5.67 0.81 -0.08
CA PHE A 92 -6.20 1.53 1.06
C PHE A 92 -6.84 0.54 2.04
N PHE A 93 -6.70 0.83 3.32
CA PHE A 93 -7.19 -0.04 4.39
C PHE A 93 -8.13 0.73 5.32
N ASN A 94 -9.13 0.05 5.86
CA ASN A 94 -9.98 0.60 6.90
C ASN A 94 -9.32 0.48 8.30
N LEU A 95 -9.97 1.02 9.32
CA LEU A 95 -9.49 0.98 10.71
C LEU A 95 -9.28 -0.43 11.29
N ARG A 96 -9.80 -1.46 10.63
CA ARG A 96 -9.61 -2.88 11.01
C ARG A 96 -8.48 -3.55 10.22
N GLY A 97 -7.72 -2.78 9.40
CA GLY A 97 -6.66 -3.30 8.54
C GLY A 97 -7.16 -4.11 7.35
N LYS A 98 -8.45 -4.04 7.00
CA LYS A 98 -9.01 -4.68 5.81
C LYS A 98 -8.83 -3.77 4.59
N GLU A 99 -8.41 -4.33 3.47
CA GLU A 99 -8.34 -3.63 2.19
C GLU A 99 -9.73 -3.16 1.75
N THR A 100 -9.84 -1.89 1.36
CA THR A 100 -11.10 -1.27 0.91
C THR A 100 -11.03 -0.78 -0.52
N VAL A 101 -9.82 -0.43 -1.00
CA VAL A 101 -9.57 -0.04 -2.39
C VAL A 101 -8.24 -0.65 -2.82
N PHE A 102 -8.21 -1.13 -4.05
CA PHE A 102 -6.99 -1.48 -4.79
C PHE A 102 -6.96 -0.73 -6.11
N ILE A 103 -5.83 -0.13 -6.44
CA ILE A 103 -5.54 0.47 -7.75
C ILE A 103 -4.21 -0.11 -8.20
N GLY A 104 -4.14 -0.65 -9.41
CA GLY A 104 -2.88 -1.23 -9.87
C GLY A 104 -3.00 -2.03 -11.15
N THR A 105 -1.99 -2.83 -11.43
CA THR A 105 -1.98 -3.76 -12.55
C THR A 105 -2.60 -5.10 -12.16
N ASN A 106 -3.28 -5.73 -13.10
CA ASN A 106 -3.77 -7.11 -12.96
C ASN A 106 -2.74 -8.12 -13.48
N LYS A 107 -3.07 -9.42 -13.41
CA LYS A 107 -2.17 -10.53 -13.81
C LYS A 107 -1.82 -10.55 -15.29
N ILE A 108 -2.58 -9.84 -16.13
CA ILE A 108 -2.35 -9.73 -17.58
C ILE A 108 -1.79 -8.37 -17.98
N ASN A 109 -1.22 -7.62 -17.02
CA ASN A 109 -0.63 -6.28 -17.17
C ASN A 109 -1.63 -5.15 -17.49
N GLY A 110 -2.93 -5.40 -17.46
CA GLY A 110 -3.96 -4.37 -17.57
C GLY A 110 -4.15 -3.58 -16.29
N GLY A 111 -4.66 -2.35 -16.39
CA GLY A 111 -5.01 -1.54 -15.22
C GLY A 111 -6.30 -2.00 -14.56
N GLN A 112 -6.39 -1.85 -13.22
CA GLN A 112 -7.62 -2.12 -12.49
C GLN A 112 -7.80 -1.23 -11.28
N VAL A 113 -9.07 -0.95 -10.96
CA VAL A 113 -9.53 -0.36 -9.70
C VAL A 113 -10.56 -1.30 -9.10
N LYS A 114 -10.40 -1.63 -7.83
CA LYS A 114 -11.32 -2.48 -7.07
C LYS A 114 -11.74 -1.78 -5.79
N THR A 115 -13.00 -1.91 -5.42
CA THR A 115 -13.46 -1.55 -4.08
C THR A 115 -14.01 -2.76 -3.35
N TYR A 116 -13.89 -2.76 -2.04
CA TYR A 116 -14.32 -3.86 -1.18
C TYR A 116 -15.20 -3.31 -0.05
N ASN A 117 -16.19 -4.05 0.36
CA ASN A 117 -16.96 -3.74 1.56
C ASN A 117 -16.19 -4.09 2.84
N GLY A 118 -16.75 -3.76 4.00
CA GLY A 118 -16.13 -4.04 5.29
C GLY A 118 -15.92 -5.53 5.62
N LEU A 119 -16.54 -6.44 4.88
CA LEU A 119 -16.37 -7.88 4.98
C LEU A 119 -15.27 -8.42 4.08
N GLY A 120 -14.79 -7.60 3.11
CA GLY A 120 -13.75 -7.97 2.14
C GLY A 120 -14.30 -8.50 0.82
N SER A 121 -15.63 -8.43 0.59
CA SER A 121 -16.22 -8.78 -0.70
C SER A 121 -15.99 -7.63 -1.69
N GLU A 122 -15.59 -7.94 -2.94
CA GLU A 122 -15.44 -6.97 -4.01
C GLU A 122 -16.81 -6.39 -4.38
N THR A 123 -16.92 -5.07 -4.39
CA THR A 123 -18.18 -4.35 -4.70
C THR A 123 -18.14 -3.67 -6.05
N ILE A 124 -16.98 -3.22 -6.49
CA ILE A 124 -16.74 -2.67 -7.83
C ILE A 124 -15.43 -3.22 -8.37
N PHE A 125 -15.47 -3.60 -9.64
CA PHE A 125 -14.30 -3.79 -10.48
C PHE A 125 -14.39 -2.84 -11.65
N LEU A 126 -13.34 -2.08 -11.91
CA LEU A 126 -13.15 -1.29 -13.12
C LEU A 126 -11.76 -1.61 -13.65
N GLY A 127 -11.65 -2.05 -14.88
CA GLY A 127 -10.34 -2.39 -15.41
C GLY A 127 -10.38 -3.11 -16.75
N THR A 128 -9.32 -3.80 -17.05
CA THR A 128 -9.14 -4.60 -18.25
C THR A 128 -9.48 -6.07 -17.95
N ASP A 129 -10.32 -6.66 -18.74
CA ASP A 129 -10.69 -8.08 -18.67
C ASP A 129 -9.62 -8.99 -19.30
N GLN A 130 -9.90 -10.31 -19.38
CA GLN A 130 -8.97 -11.30 -19.93
C GLN A 130 -8.72 -11.16 -21.43
N ASN A 131 -9.53 -10.37 -22.15
CA ASN A 131 -9.43 -10.11 -23.58
C ASN A 131 -8.86 -8.73 -23.88
N ASP A 132 -8.21 -8.07 -22.90
CA ASP A 132 -7.73 -6.69 -22.99
C ASP A 132 -8.84 -5.64 -23.23
N ALA A 133 -10.10 -5.98 -22.96
CA ALA A 133 -11.23 -5.07 -23.09
C ALA A 133 -11.57 -4.39 -21.75
N GLY A 134 -12.12 -3.19 -21.85
CA GLY A 134 -12.58 -2.44 -20.66
C GLY A 134 -13.82 -3.09 -20.05
N LEU A 135 -13.81 -3.23 -18.71
CA LEU A 135 -14.89 -3.83 -17.94
C LEU A 135 -15.18 -3.02 -16.67
N LEU A 136 -16.46 -2.70 -16.44
CA LEU A 136 -16.99 -2.26 -15.15
C LEU A 136 -17.97 -3.32 -14.64
N SER A 137 -17.73 -3.85 -13.44
CA SER A 137 -18.65 -4.73 -12.73
C SER A 137 -19.07 -4.09 -11.41
N VAL A 138 -20.38 -4.08 -11.15
CA VAL A 138 -20.95 -3.70 -9.86
C VAL A 138 -21.52 -4.96 -9.21
N ASN A 139 -21.05 -5.25 -8.00
CA ASN A 139 -21.35 -6.47 -7.29
C ASN A 139 -22.24 -6.20 -6.06
N ASN A 140 -22.97 -7.20 -5.61
CA ASN A 140 -23.69 -7.11 -4.34
C ASN A 140 -22.76 -7.25 -3.12
N ASN A 141 -23.33 -7.23 -1.93
CA ASN A 141 -22.61 -7.29 -0.66
C ASN A 141 -21.82 -8.61 -0.40
N ILE A 142 -22.07 -9.64 -1.19
CA ILE A 142 -21.34 -10.93 -1.14
C ILE A 142 -20.41 -11.14 -2.33
N GLY A 143 -20.22 -10.10 -3.18
CA GLY A 143 -19.28 -10.14 -4.30
C GLY A 143 -19.86 -10.73 -5.59
N LEU A 144 -21.16 -11.00 -5.68
CA LEU A 144 -21.79 -11.47 -6.92
C LEU A 144 -22.12 -10.28 -7.83
N SER A 145 -21.70 -10.37 -9.10
CA SER A 145 -21.96 -9.34 -10.12
C SER A 145 -23.46 -9.14 -10.32
N ARG A 146 -23.89 -7.87 -10.42
CA ARG A 146 -25.28 -7.45 -10.61
C ARG A 146 -25.47 -6.55 -11.80
N ALA A 147 -24.47 -5.77 -12.15
CA ALA A 147 -24.45 -5.00 -13.37
C ALA A 147 -23.04 -5.04 -13.99
N VAL A 148 -23.00 -5.15 -15.30
CA VAL A 148 -21.75 -5.19 -16.07
C VAL A 148 -21.87 -4.22 -17.24
N VAL A 149 -20.86 -3.38 -17.41
CA VAL A 149 -20.65 -2.55 -18.60
C VAL A 149 -19.31 -2.92 -19.19
N GLY A 150 -19.27 -3.26 -20.45
CA GLY A 150 -18.04 -3.72 -21.09
C GLY A 150 -18.16 -3.83 -22.60
N VAL A 151 -17.28 -4.62 -23.19
CA VAL A 151 -17.21 -4.87 -24.62
C VAL A 151 -17.36 -6.38 -24.83
N ASP A 152 -18.23 -6.78 -25.74
CA ASP A 152 -18.40 -8.20 -26.09
C ASP A 152 -17.27 -8.70 -27.04
N GLN A 153 -17.28 -9.99 -27.35
CA GLN A 153 -16.29 -10.62 -28.23
C GLN A 153 -16.30 -10.06 -29.66
N SER A 154 -17.37 -9.38 -30.08
CA SER A 154 -17.44 -8.71 -31.38
C SER A 154 -16.95 -7.26 -31.35
N GLY A 155 -16.52 -6.75 -30.20
CA GLY A 155 -16.06 -5.39 -30.02
C GLY A 155 -17.20 -4.39 -29.78
N LYS A 156 -18.44 -4.84 -29.53
CA LYS A 156 -19.58 -3.98 -29.24
C LYS A 156 -19.72 -3.71 -27.75
N GLY A 157 -20.03 -2.46 -27.41
CA GLY A 157 -20.38 -2.08 -26.03
C GLY A 157 -21.63 -2.79 -25.56
N VAL A 158 -21.61 -3.35 -24.36
CA VAL A 158 -22.74 -4.04 -23.73
C VAL A 158 -23.00 -3.52 -22.33
N ILE A 159 -24.26 -3.47 -21.93
CA ILE A 159 -24.72 -3.20 -20.57
C ILE A 159 -25.65 -4.35 -20.17
N ASN A 160 -25.27 -5.12 -19.17
CA ASN A 160 -26.03 -6.24 -18.65
C ASN A 160 -26.41 -6.03 -17.20
N THR A 161 -27.65 -6.33 -16.84
CA THR A 161 -28.11 -6.43 -15.46
C THR A 161 -28.43 -7.90 -15.15
N LEU A 162 -27.85 -8.41 -14.06
CA LEU A 162 -28.01 -9.80 -13.63
C LEU A 162 -29.04 -9.83 -12.49
N VAL A 163 -30.28 -10.08 -12.82
CA VAL A 163 -31.37 -10.26 -11.86
C VAL A 163 -31.48 -11.74 -11.54
N LYS A 164 -31.42 -12.09 -10.27
CA LYS A 164 -31.88 -13.36 -9.71
C LYS A 164 -32.84 -13.07 -8.60
#